data_53044487ae8b3a95fd0aac5a788dead7
#
_entry.id   53044487ae8b3a95fd0aac5a788dead7
#
_cell.length_a   1.000
_cell.length_b   1.000
_cell.length_c   1.000
_cell.angle_alpha   90.00
_cell.angle_beta   90.00
_cell.angle_gamma   90.00
#
_symmetry.space_group_name_H-M   'P 1'
#
loop_
_entity.id
_entity.type
_entity.pdbx_description
1 polymer ?
#
loop_
_entity_poly.entity_id
_entity_poly.type
_entity_poly.pdbx_seq_one_letter_code
_entity_poly.pdbx_strand_id
1 'polypeptide(L)'
;MILELILFEWLICKLEIGDIKLKKYFAFMLIMLMQLGEIIVIFIRPAQSIWYTILALPSALIATGILFKEKMWRKLAVFLFAYGYIDVIEYPIKIIVGSNNDLMVYIITIIIICLIGKIINQFKKVSSMIARIDPIYFMASSMIEIINMGIIVMTDDIILPGQDRLKIVINVLTMISFVMLGIFGIVFMFLGAYKKQLEIDNKIKQNYLIIQKEHYSQLYSHMREIRKIKHDMNAHINILYNLLDTEQYDEAVKYIYDIKMHYDIGKKLESYYDNGIIDAIIYYFNQKNPLIKFICMGNFSGRNEISDLTICTILSNCISNAVEACNRLQKKKKEIMINISNVRNYVVIMIENPKMGS
;
A
#
# COMPACT_ATOMS: atom_id res chain seq x y z
N MET A 1 9.49 18.25 -31.22
CA MET A 1 10.43 17.89 -30.15
C MET A 1 9.89 18.18 -28.74
N ILE A 2 9.67 19.44 -28.29
CA ILE A 2 9.25 19.72 -26.87
C ILE A 2 7.92 19.05 -26.52
N LEU A 3 6.91 19.12 -27.39
CA LEU A 3 5.62 18.49 -27.14
C LEU A 3 5.72 16.96 -27.08
N GLU A 4 6.52 16.37 -27.95
CA GLU A 4 6.78 14.92 -27.94
C GLU A 4 7.47 14.49 -26.66
N LEU A 5 8.47 15.23 -26.20
CA LEU A 5 9.18 15.01 -24.95
C LEU A 5 8.22 14.98 -23.76
N ILE A 6 7.42 16.02 -23.62
CA ILE A 6 6.45 16.14 -22.52
C ILE A 6 5.38 15.05 -22.61
N LEU A 7 4.89 14.74 -23.82
CA LEU A 7 3.93 13.69 -24.04
C LEU A 7 4.51 12.33 -23.68
N PHE A 8 5.76 12.06 -24.08
CA PHE A 8 6.47 10.82 -23.78
C PHE A 8 6.71 10.68 -22.27
N GLU A 9 7.21 11.71 -21.58
CA GLU A 9 7.40 11.74 -20.14
C GLU A 9 6.11 11.42 -19.39
N TRP A 10 5.02 12.04 -19.78
CA TRP A 10 3.73 11.87 -19.15
C TRP A 10 3.14 10.48 -19.42
N LEU A 11 3.11 10.03 -20.68
CA LEU A 11 2.45 8.78 -21.06
C LEU A 11 3.24 7.54 -20.64
N ILE A 12 4.54 7.56 -20.80
CA ILE A 12 5.40 6.37 -20.62
C ILE A 12 5.97 6.31 -19.21
N CYS A 13 6.50 7.42 -18.71
CA CYS A 13 7.20 7.45 -17.42
C CYS A 13 6.30 7.74 -16.23
N LYS A 14 4.99 7.93 -16.47
CA LYS A 14 3.98 8.13 -15.40
C LYS A 14 4.34 9.23 -14.41
N LEU A 15 4.76 10.35 -14.91
CA LEU A 15 4.99 11.54 -14.09
C LEU A 15 3.66 12.19 -13.69
N GLU A 16 3.55 12.58 -12.43
CA GLU A 16 2.38 13.31 -11.93
C GLU A 16 2.41 14.77 -12.38
N ILE A 17 1.32 15.23 -12.97
CA ILE A 17 1.17 16.65 -13.32
C ILE A 17 0.85 17.45 -12.05
N GLY A 18 1.55 18.59 -11.87
CA GLY A 18 1.35 19.46 -10.71
C GLY A 18 -0.09 19.99 -10.57
N ASP A 19 -0.61 20.08 -9.34
CA ASP A 19 -2.00 20.41 -9.02
C ASP A 19 -2.39 21.89 -9.19
N ILE A 20 -1.42 22.79 -9.32
CA ILE A 20 -1.67 24.24 -9.35
C ILE A 20 -2.14 24.67 -10.74
N LYS A 21 -3.43 24.97 -10.87
CA LYS A 21 -4.06 25.40 -12.16
C LYS A 21 -3.27 26.49 -12.90
N LEU A 22 -2.79 27.51 -12.18
CA LEU A 22 -2.03 28.62 -12.76
C LEU A 22 -0.72 28.16 -13.40
N LYS A 23 -0.01 27.23 -12.76
CA LYS A 23 1.24 26.68 -13.29
C LYS A 23 1.01 25.83 -14.54
N LYS A 24 -0.10 25.10 -14.61
CA LYS A 24 -0.46 24.30 -15.80
C LYS A 24 -0.69 25.18 -17.02
N TYR A 25 -1.47 26.26 -16.87
CA TYR A 25 -1.71 27.22 -17.94
C TYR A 25 -0.43 27.96 -18.35
N PHE A 26 0.37 28.37 -17.37
CA PHE A 26 1.64 29.05 -17.63
C PHE A 26 2.64 28.13 -18.34
N ALA A 27 2.76 26.88 -17.88
CA ALA A 27 3.63 25.89 -18.52
C ALA A 27 3.16 25.56 -19.95
N PHE A 28 1.85 25.40 -20.17
CA PHE A 28 1.29 25.20 -21.50
C PHE A 28 1.56 26.42 -22.43
N MET A 29 1.37 27.63 -21.92
CA MET A 29 1.69 28.85 -22.65
C MET A 29 3.19 28.96 -22.96
N LEU A 30 4.06 28.61 -22.03
CA LEU A 30 5.50 28.58 -22.21
C LEU A 30 5.91 27.57 -23.29
N ILE A 31 5.34 26.37 -23.28
CA ILE A 31 5.56 25.34 -24.32
C ILE A 31 5.14 25.84 -25.69
N MET A 32 3.95 26.45 -25.77
CA MET A 32 3.46 27.02 -27.03
C MET A 32 4.36 28.16 -27.55
N LEU A 33 4.82 29.03 -26.66
CA LEU A 33 5.75 30.10 -27.03
C LEU A 33 7.10 29.54 -27.51
N MET A 34 7.60 28.50 -26.89
CA MET A 34 8.85 27.85 -27.29
C MET A 34 8.71 27.13 -28.63
N GLN A 35 7.59 26.44 -28.87
CA GLN A 35 7.29 25.82 -30.17
C GLN A 35 7.16 26.86 -31.28
N LEU A 36 6.50 27.99 -31.00
CA LEU A 36 6.47 29.13 -31.94
C LEU A 36 7.87 29.67 -32.22
N GLY A 37 8.70 29.76 -31.18
CA GLY A 37 10.11 30.15 -31.32
C GLY A 37 10.90 29.18 -32.22
N GLU A 38 10.73 27.88 -32.05
CA GLU A 38 11.33 26.86 -32.92
C GLU A 38 10.87 27.00 -34.36
N ILE A 39 9.57 27.15 -34.59
CA ILE A 39 9.01 27.36 -35.94
C ILE A 39 9.57 28.61 -36.58
N ILE A 40 9.68 29.73 -35.87
CA ILE A 40 10.23 30.98 -36.38
C ILE A 40 11.71 30.84 -36.75
N VAL A 41 12.51 30.15 -35.92
CA VAL A 41 13.93 29.91 -36.20
C VAL A 41 14.11 29.01 -37.42
N ILE A 42 13.28 27.96 -37.57
CA ILE A 42 13.24 27.09 -38.76
C ILE A 42 12.99 27.93 -40.02
N PHE A 43 12.08 28.89 -39.95
CA PHE A 43 11.68 29.70 -41.08
C PHE A 43 12.77 30.71 -41.47
N ILE A 44 13.53 31.22 -40.49
CA ILE A 44 14.57 32.28 -40.73
C ILE A 44 15.91 31.68 -41.14
N ARG A 45 16.31 30.51 -40.62
CA ARG A 45 17.62 29.88 -40.90
C ARG A 45 17.54 28.35 -40.97
N PRO A 46 17.09 27.79 -42.09
CA PRO A 46 16.91 26.35 -42.25
C PRO A 46 18.22 25.54 -42.23
N ALA A 47 19.39 26.16 -42.36
CA ALA A 47 20.66 25.45 -42.49
C ALA A 47 21.46 25.24 -41.19
N GLN A 48 20.99 25.71 -40.03
CA GLN A 48 21.75 25.63 -38.77
C GLN A 48 20.97 24.84 -37.68
N SER A 49 20.95 23.52 -37.82
CA SER A 49 20.28 22.59 -36.89
C SER A 49 20.79 22.64 -35.42
N ILE A 50 22.05 23.00 -35.20
CA ILE A 50 22.71 23.09 -33.89
C ILE A 50 22.00 24.07 -32.93
N TRP A 51 21.57 25.23 -33.44
CA TRP A 51 20.90 26.25 -32.62
C TRP A 51 19.55 25.80 -32.06
N TYR A 52 18.85 24.88 -32.76
CA TYR A 52 17.59 24.30 -32.26
C TYR A 52 17.83 23.47 -31.01
N THR A 53 18.85 22.63 -31.05
CA THR A 53 19.17 21.75 -29.93
C THR A 53 19.62 22.56 -28.72
N ILE A 54 20.40 23.62 -28.92
CA ILE A 54 20.90 24.50 -27.85
C ILE A 54 19.75 25.26 -27.15
N LEU A 55 18.73 25.68 -27.88
CA LEU A 55 17.59 26.42 -27.30
C LEU A 55 16.48 25.50 -26.79
N ALA A 56 16.19 24.42 -27.49
CA ALA A 56 15.08 23.53 -27.19
C ALA A 56 15.33 22.66 -25.95
N LEU A 57 16.55 22.18 -25.72
CA LEU A 57 16.87 21.33 -24.57
C LEU A 57 16.70 22.05 -23.23
N PRO A 58 17.29 23.23 -22.95
CA PRO A 58 17.08 23.93 -21.71
C PRO A 58 15.61 24.31 -21.48
N SER A 59 14.92 24.71 -22.55
CA SER A 59 13.52 25.11 -22.50
C SER A 59 12.62 23.94 -22.15
N ALA A 60 12.83 22.78 -22.74
CA ALA A 60 12.11 21.54 -22.42
C ALA A 60 12.38 21.08 -20.98
N LEU A 61 13.62 21.18 -20.50
CA LEU A 61 13.99 20.87 -19.11
C LEU A 61 13.28 21.79 -18.12
N ILE A 62 13.19 23.09 -18.41
CA ILE A 62 12.46 24.06 -17.60
C ILE A 62 10.96 23.72 -17.60
N ALA A 63 10.37 23.39 -18.75
CA ALA A 63 8.98 23.00 -18.88
C ALA A 63 8.68 21.74 -18.07
N THR A 64 9.52 20.70 -18.14
CA THR A 64 9.46 19.48 -17.33
C THR A 64 9.53 19.82 -15.84
N GLY A 65 10.44 20.70 -15.43
CA GLY A 65 10.59 21.15 -14.06
C GLY A 65 9.34 21.84 -13.49
N ILE A 66 8.60 22.58 -14.32
CA ILE A 66 7.39 23.32 -13.92
C ILE A 66 6.14 22.43 -13.96
N LEU A 67 6.01 21.57 -14.96
CA LEU A 67 4.80 20.76 -15.20
C LEU A 67 4.64 19.65 -14.19
N PHE A 68 5.72 18.94 -13.88
CA PHE A 68 5.66 17.72 -13.08
C PHE A 68 5.98 17.97 -11.59
N LYS A 69 5.30 17.22 -10.68
CA LYS A 69 5.39 17.38 -9.23
C LYS A 69 6.53 16.58 -8.59
N GLU A 70 7.14 15.69 -9.33
CA GLU A 70 8.15 14.74 -8.87
C GLU A 70 9.42 15.43 -8.35
N LYS A 71 10.27 14.65 -7.64
CA LYS A 71 11.60 15.11 -7.18
C LYS A 71 12.48 15.47 -8.38
N MET A 72 13.32 16.50 -8.24
CA MET A 72 14.17 17.01 -9.33
C MET A 72 15.00 15.93 -10.01
N TRP A 73 15.63 15.03 -9.26
CA TRP A 73 16.42 13.92 -9.81
C TRP A 73 15.60 12.97 -10.69
N ARG A 74 14.36 12.70 -10.32
CA ARG A 74 13.47 11.87 -11.13
C ARG A 74 13.07 12.57 -12.42
N LYS A 75 12.74 13.87 -12.34
CA LYS A 75 12.42 14.69 -13.52
C LYS A 75 13.58 14.70 -14.51
N LEU A 76 14.80 14.95 -14.00
CA LEU A 76 16.00 14.97 -14.84
C LEU A 76 16.28 13.61 -15.49
N ALA A 77 16.18 12.53 -14.72
CA ALA A 77 16.39 11.18 -15.22
C ALA A 77 15.38 10.79 -16.31
N VAL A 78 14.09 11.11 -16.08
CA VAL A 78 13.01 10.83 -17.05
C VAL A 78 13.15 11.74 -18.29
N PHE A 79 13.54 12.99 -18.10
CA PHE A 79 13.82 13.90 -19.20
C PHE A 79 14.93 13.38 -20.12
N LEU A 80 16.07 12.97 -19.56
CA LEU A 80 17.16 12.39 -20.33
C LEU A 80 16.76 11.09 -21.03
N PHE A 81 15.97 10.26 -20.35
CA PHE A 81 15.41 9.04 -20.94
C PHE A 81 14.47 9.37 -22.12
N ALA A 82 13.52 10.28 -21.92
CA ALA A 82 12.58 10.67 -22.97
C ALA A 82 13.32 11.27 -24.19
N TYR A 83 14.31 12.08 -23.92
CA TYR A 83 15.12 12.71 -24.98
C TYR A 83 15.85 11.66 -25.82
N GLY A 84 16.57 10.72 -25.19
CA GLY A 84 17.29 9.68 -25.94
C GLY A 84 16.38 8.73 -26.70
N TYR A 85 15.23 8.38 -26.11
CA TYR A 85 14.30 7.42 -26.74
C TYR A 85 13.41 8.03 -27.84
N ILE A 86 13.19 9.32 -27.86
CA ILE A 86 12.51 9.97 -29.00
C ILE A 86 13.32 9.77 -30.27
N ASP A 87 14.62 9.95 -30.20
CA ASP A 87 15.51 9.74 -31.35
C ASP A 87 15.48 8.28 -31.83
N VAL A 88 15.33 7.29 -30.92
CA VAL A 88 15.14 5.88 -31.29
C VAL A 88 13.89 5.68 -32.17
N ILE A 89 12.86 6.48 -31.96
CA ILE A 89 11.62 6.43 -32.75
C ILE A 89 11.75 7.26 -34.02
N GLU A 90 12.28 8.46 -33.94
CA GLU A 90 12.37 9.44 -35.06
C GLU A 90 13.35 8.99 -36.13
N TYR A 91 14.53 8.49 -35.76
CA TYR A 91 15.60 8.17 -36.70
C TYR A 91 15.20 7.17 -37.77
N PRO A 92 14.58 6.01 -37.46
CA PRO A 92 14.06 5.09 -38.45
C PRO A 92 12.99 5.71 -39.35
N ILE A 93 12.10 6.52 -38.78
CA ILE A 93 11.04 7.19 -39.54
C ILE A 93 11.64 8.17 -40.55
N LYS A 94 12.64 8.91 -40.14
CA LYS A 94 13.34 9.91 -40.98
C LYS A 94 14.06 9.24 -42.17
N ILE A 95 14.63 8.06 -41.97
CA ILE A 95 15.22 7.27 -43.05
C ILE A 95 14.15 6.80 -44.05
N ILE A 96 13.00 6.37 -43.59
CA ILE A 96 11.93 5.80 -44.43
C ILE A 96 11.17 6.89 -45.18
N VAL A 97 10.83 7.98 -44.49
CA VAL A 97 10.02 9.09 -45.05
C VAL A 97 10.85 10.03 -45.90
N GLY A 98 12.18 10.08 -45.68
CA GLY A 98 13.12 11.02 -46.31
C GLY A 98 13.27 12.30 -45.51
N SER A 99 14.47 12.85 -45.55
CA SER A 99 14.90 14.03 -44.77
C SER A 99 14.19 15.35 -45.11
N ASN A 100 13.39 15.38 -46.18
CA ASN A 100 12.74 16.64 -46.64
C ASN A 100 11.32 16.83 -46.07
N ASN A 101 10.80 15.88 -45.27
CA ASN A 101 9.41 15.89 -44.77
C ASN A 101 9.35 15.89 -43.23
N ASP A 102 10.06 16.80 -42.58
CA ASP A 102 10.16 16.87 -41.11
C ASP A 102 8.77 16.90 -40.40
N LEU A 103 7.79 17.56 -40.99
CA LEU A 103 6.42 17.62 -40.43
C LEU A 103 5.75 16.24 -40.42
N MET A 104 5.98 15.42 -41.44
CA MET A 104 5.44 14.05 -41.51
C MET A 104 6.11 13.15 -40.47
N VAL A 105 7.42 13.25 -40.29
CA VAL A 105 8.18 12.54 -39.28
C VAL A 105 7.62 12.87 -37.89
N TYR A 106 7.44 14.16 -37.59
CA TYR A 106 6.89 14.65 -36.34
C TYR A 106 5.48 14.07 -36.02
N ILE A 107 4.57 14.11 -37.01
CA ILE A 107 3.21 13.57 -36.83
C ILE A 107 3.24 12.05 -36.56
N ILE A 108 4.04 11.30 -37.31
CA ILE A 108 4.15 9.84 -37.16
C ILE A 108 4.72 9.50 -35.79
N THR A 109 5.74 10.21 -35.33
CA THR A 109 6.35 10.02 -33.99
C THR A 109 5.33 10.24 -32.87
N ILE A 110 4.54 11.32 -32.92
CA ILE A 110 3.47 11.55 -31.93
C ILE A 110 2.46 10.41 -31.92
N ILE A 111 2.03 9.95 -33.11
CA ILE A 111 1.08 8.83 -33.19
C ILE A 111 1.66 7.57 -32.54
N ILE A 112 2.93 7.25 -32.82
CA ILE A 112 3.60 6.09 -32.23
C ILE A 112 3.72 6.21 -30.72
N ILE A 113 4.13 7.37 -30.19
CA ILE A 113 4.19 7.62 -28.74
C ILE A 113 2.83 7.42 -28.09
N CYS A 114 1.76 7.96 -28.70
CA CYS A 114 0.40 7.80 -28.21
C CYS A 114 -0.06 6.34 -28.21
N LEU A 115 0.27 5.56 -29.25
CA LEU A 115 -0.05 4.14 -29.34
C LEU A 115 0.69 3.33 -28.27
N ILE A 116 1.99 3.55 -28.09
CA ILE A 116 2.80 2.91 -27.06
C ILE A 116 2.22 3.25 -25.67
N GLY A 117 1.92 4.51 -25.41
CA GLY A 117 1.30 4.96 -24.16
C GLY A 117 -0.04 4.29 -23.88
N LYS A 118 -0.89 4.14 -24.90
CA LYS A 118 -2.17 3.43 -24.80
C LYS A 118 -1.97 1.94 -24.47
N ILE A 119 -1.03 1.28 -25.13
CA ILE A 119 -0.68 -0.13 -24.89
C ILE A 119 -0.20 -0.31 -23.44
N ILE A 120 0.76 0.49 -22.98
CA ILE A 120 1.29 0.42 -21.61
C ILE A 120 0.18 0.66 -20.57
N ASN A 121 -0.75 1.57 -20.86
CA ASN A 121 -1.88 1.86 -19.97
C ASN A 121 -2.89 0.72 -19.87
N GLN A 122 -3.06 -0.11 -20.90
CA GLN A 122 -3.91 -1.29 -20.83
C GLN A 122 -3.36 -2.33 -19.84
N PHE A 123 -2.05 -2.38 -19.66
CA PHE A 123 -1.40 -3.28 -18.70
C PHE A 123 -1.14 -2.57 -17.37
N LYS A 124 -2.16 -2.47 -16.48
CA LYS A 124 -2.07 -1.81 -15.16
C LYS A 124 -0.84 -2.24 -14.35
N LYS A 125 -0.45 -3.51 -14.42
CA LYS A 125 0.72 -4.05 -13.72
C LYS A 125 2.02 -3.42 -14.25
N VAL A 126 2.18 -3.33 -15.57
CA VAL A 126 3.35 -2.69 -16.20
C VAL A 126 3.40 -1.21 -15.87
N SER A 127 2.28 -0.52 -15.98
CA SER A 127 2.16 0.90 -15.64
C SER A 127 2.56 1.19 -14.18
N SER A 128 2.14 0.35 -13.22
CA SER A 128 2.54 0.51 -11.82
C SER A 128 4.01 0.19 -11.57
N MET A 129 4.60 -0.73 -12.33
CA MET A 129 6.03 -1.03 -12.26
C MET A 129 6.87 0.15 -12.76
N ILE A 130 6.52 0.74 -13.90
CA ILE A 130 7.23 1.91 -14.45
C ILE A 130 7.23 3.08 -13.46
N ALA A 131 6.10 3.33 -12.78
CA ALA A 131 6.00 4.39 -11.78
C ALA A 131 6.94 4.21 -10.58
N ARG A 132 7.42 2.98 -10.32
CA ARG A 132 8.29 2.63 -9.17
C ARG A 132 9.76 2.47 -9.55
N ILE A 133 10.11 2.64 -10.82
CA ILE A 133 11.49 2.51 -11.29
C ILE A 133 12.36 3.59 -10.66
N ASP A 134 13.50 3.19 -10.12
CA ASP A 134 14.49 4.14 -9.59
C ASP A 134 15.07 5.02 -10.70
N PRO A 135 15.26 6.32 -10.45
CA PRO A 135 15.81 7.26 -11.45
C PRO A 135 17.13 6.82 -12.09
N ILE A 136 17.94 6.06 -11.36
CA ILE A 136 19.24 5.57 -11.85
C ILE A 136 19.13 4.67 -13.09
N TYR A 137 18.04 3.88 -13.19
CA TYR A 137 17.82 3.02 -14.36
C TYR A 137 17.42 3.81 -15.60
N PHE A 138 16.65 4.91 -15.42
CA PHE A 138 16.34 5.84 -16.49
C PHE A 138 17.61 6.53 -16.99
N MET A 139 18.47 7.00 -16.08
CA MET A 139 19.74 7.64 -16.44
C MET A 139 20.68 6.66 -17.14
N ALA A 140 20.84 5.44 -16.63
CA ALA A 140 21.72 4.44 -17.26
C ALA A 140 21.23 4.06 -18.67
N SER A 141 19.92 3.92 -18.85
CA SER A 141 19.34 3.65 -20.18
C SER A 141 19.54 4.82 -21.14
N SER A 142 19.36 6.07 -20.70
CA SER A 142 19.55 7.25 -21.53
C SER A 142 21.01 7.45 -21.95
N MET A 143 21.97 7.11 -21.08
CA MET A 143 23.40 7.19 -21.44
C MET A 143 23.76 6.32 -22.63
N ILE A 144 23.15 5.13 -22.73
CA ILE A 144 23.36 4.23 -23.87
C ILE A 144 22.89 4.90 -25.17
N GLU A 145 21.72 5.55 -25.16
CA GLU A 145 21.16 6.20 -26.34
C GLU A 145 21.92 7.47 -26.73
N ILE A 146 22.38 8.26 -25.75
CA ILE A 146 23.20 9.46 -26.01
C ILE A 146 24.55 9.09 -26.67
N ILE A 147 25.17 8.00 -26.21
CA ILE A 147 26.41 7.50 -26.83
C ILE A 147 26.15 7.06 -28.28
N ASN A 148 25.04 6.33 -28.50
CA ASN A 148 24.65 5.85 -29.83
C ASN A 148 24.38 7.04 -30.78
N MET A 149 23.70 8.09 -30.31
CA MET A 149 23.50 9.32 -31.08
C MET A 149 24.82 10.01 -31.43
N GLY A 150 25.80 10.05 -30.51
CA GLY A 150 27.13 10.56 -30.78
C GLY A 150 27.86 9.80 -31.91
N ILE A 151 27.68 8.49 -31.98
CA ILE A 151 28.25 7.66 -33.08
C ILE A 151 27.62 8.02 -34.42
N ILE A 152 26.31 8.25 -34.48
CA ILE A 152 25.61 8.64 -35.70
C ILE A 152 26.14 9.98 -36.23
N VAL A 153 26.23 10.98 -35.36
CA VAL A 153 26.76 12.32 -35.73
C VAL A 153 28.18 12.19 -36.28
N MET A 154 29.04 11.41 -35.61
CA MET A 154 30.42 11.21 -36.11
C MET A 154 30.47 10.46 -37.45
N THR A 155 29.60 9.50 -37.69
CA THR A 155 29.59 8.76 -38.98
C THR A 155 29.10 9.63 -40.14
N ASP A 156 28.14 10.52 -39.91
CA ASP A 156 27.65 11.46 -40.94
C ASP A 156 28.73 12.49 -41.37
N ASP A 157 29.58 12.88 -40.44
CA ASP A 157 30.67 13.85 -40.72
C ASP A 157 31.88 13.21 -41.45
N ILE A 158 32.13 11.91 -41.25
CA ILE A 158 33.29 11.18 -41.80
C ILE A 158 33.06 10.73 -43.25
N ILE A 159 31.81 10.57 -43.68
CA ILE A 159 31.51 10.03 -45.02
C ILE A 159 31.74 11.09 -46.10
N LEU A 160 32.73 10.84 -46.98
CA LEU A 160 33.09 11.70 -48.08
C LEU A 160 31.97 11.79 -49.15
N PRO A 161 31.77 12.96 -49.78
CA PRO A 161 30.84 13.12 -50.89
C PRO A 161 31.15 12.16 -52.04
N GLY A 162 30.14 11.44 -52.56
CA GLY A 162 30.26 10.51 -53.67
C GLY A 162 30.28 9.01 -53.31
N GLN A 163 30.16 8.66 -52.01
CA GLN A 163 30.08 7.26 -51.55
C GLN A 163 28.65 6.88 -51.11
N ASP A 164 27.66 7.11 -51.95
CA ASP A 164 26.24 6.95 -51.59
C ASP A 164 25.88 5.52 -51.15
N ARG A 165 26.48 4.49 -51.74
CA ARG A 165 26.22 3.09 -51.33
C ARG A 165 26.75 2.79 -49.94
N LEU A 166 27.94 3.31 -49.59
CA LEU A 166 28.52 3.13 -48.24
C LEU A 166 27.69 3.84 -47.20
N LYS A 167 27.19 5.03 -47.52
CA LYS A 167 26.30 5.82 -46.68
C LYS A 167 25.01 5.08 -46.36
N ILE A 168 24.38 4.46 -47.36
CA ILE A 168 23.17 3.64 -47.15
C ILE A 168 23.44 2.45 -46.20
N VAL A 169 24.55 1.74 -46.41
CA VAL A 169 24.91 0.57 -45.57
C VAL A 169 25.15 1.02 -44.13
N ILE A 170 25.89 2.11 -43.91
CA ILE A 170 26.17 2.62 -42.57
C ILE A 170 24.86 3.08 -41.88
N ASN A 171 24.00 3.81 -42.59
CA ASN A 171 22.72 4.26 -42.05
C ASN A 171 21.80 3.10 -41.64
N VAL A 172 21.79 2.00 -42.41
CA VAL A 172 21.03 0.80 -42.05
C VAL A 172 21.63 0.11 -40.83
N LEU A 173 22.97 -0.02 -40.76
CA LEU A 173 23.63 -0.62 -39.58
C LEU A 173 23.45 0.21 -38.32
N THR A 174 23.54 1.53 -38.40
CA THR A 174 23.31 2.44 -37.29
C THR A 174 21.83 2.37 -36.83
N MET A 175 20.87 2.30 -37.75
CA MET A 175 19.47 2.13 -37.45
C MET A 175 19.23 0.81 -36.67
N ILE A 176 19.81 -0.30 -37.10
CA ILE A 176 19.70 -1.57 -36.42
C ILE A 176 20.31 -1.50 -35.03
N SER A 177 21.51 -0.90 -34.89
CA SER A 177 22.16 -0.73 -33.57
C SER A 177 21.32 0.12 -32.62
N PHE A 178 20.69 1.17 -33.12
CA PHE A 178 19.83 2.07 -32.36
C PHE A 178 18.61 1.34 -31.77
N VAL A 179 17.92 0.58 -32.60
CA VAL A 179 16.76 -0.24 -32.18
C VAL A 179 17.18 -1.32 -31.17
N MET A 180 18.30 -2.00 -31.42
CA MET A 180 18.79 -3.06 -30.51
C MET A 180 19.20 -2.52 -29.15
N LEU A 181 19.92 -1.40 -29.13
CA LEU A 181 20.32 -0.73 -27.87
C LEU A 181 19.12 -0.16 -27.12
N GLY A 182 18.14 0.39 -27.84
CA GLY A 182 16.88 0.85 -27.28
C GLY A 182 16.11 -0.28 -26.58
N ILE A 183 15.98 -1.44 -27.22
CA ILE A 183 15.37 -2.63 -26.63
C ILE A 183 16.17 -3.06 -25.38
N PHE A 184 17.49 -3.10 -25.47
CA PHE A 184 18.36 -3.47 -24.36
C PHE A 184 18.15 -2.55 -23.15
N GLY A 185 18.11 -1.23 -23.36
CA GLY A 185 17.86 -0.24 -22.31
C GLY A 185 16.50 -0.43 -21.64
N ILE A 186 15.45 -0.73 -22.41
CA ILE A 186 14.12 -1.04 -21.89
C ILE A 186 14.15 -2.31 -21.05
N VAL A 187 14.78 -3.39 -21.54
CA VAL A 187 14.92 -4.65 -20.79
C VAL A 187 15.68 -4.43 -19.49
N PHE A 188 16.78 -3.66 -19.54
CA PHE A 188 17.56 -3.31 -18.34
C PHE A 188 16.72 -2.56 -17.30
N MET A 189 15.91 -1.61 -17.73
CA MET A 189 14.96 -0.89 -16.87
C MET A 189 13.95 -1.82 -16.21
N PHE A 190 13.37 -2.76 -16.96
CA PHE A 190 12.43 -3.74 -16.41
C PHE A 190 13.08 -4.71 -15.41
N LEU A 191 14.31 -5.14 -15.68
CA LEU A 191 15.07 -5.97 -14.72
C LEU A 191 15.31 -5.22 -13.40
N GLY A 192 15.66 -3.94 -13.46
CA GLY A 192 15.81 -3.10 -12.28
C GLY A 192 14.52 -2.95 -11.48
N ALA A 193 13.40 -2.71 -12.15
CA ALA A 193 12.09 -2.62 -11.53
C ALA A 193 11.68 -3.95 -10.88
N TYR A 194 11.92 -5.06 -11.55
CA TYR A 194 11.65 -6.41 -11.02
C TYR A 194 12.48 -6.73 -9.78
N LYS A 195 13.78 -6.43 -9.81
CA LYS A 195 14.67 -6.59 -8.66
C LYS A 195 14.15 -5.80 -7.45
N LYS A 196 13.77 -4.55 -7.65
CA LYS A 196 13.21 -3.69 -6.60
C LYS A 196 11.92 -4.25 -6.01
N GLN A 197 11.03 -4.78 -6.85
CA GLN A 197 9.81 -5.42 -6.39
C GLN A 197 10.11 -6.64 -5.52
N LEU A 198 11.05 -7.48 -5.93
CA LEU A 198 11.48 -8.65 -5.13
C LEU A 198 12.05 -8.24 -3.77
N GLU A 199 12.83 -7.17 -3.69
CA GLU A 199 13.33 -6.65 -2.42
C GLU A 199 12.21 -6.21 -1.48
N ILE A 200 11.19 -5.53 -2.02
CA ILE A 200 10.01 -5.10 -1.25
C ILE A 200 9.24 -6.31 -0.74
N ASP A 201 8.95 -7.28 -1.62
CA ASP A 201 8.21 -8.49 -1.27
C ASP A 201 8.94 -9.32 -0.20
N ASN A 202 10.27 -9.44 -0.31
CA ASN A 202 11.09 -10.09 0.70
C ASN A 202 11.04 -9.37 2.06
N LYS A 203 11.09 -8.03 2.09
CA LYS A 203 10.94 -7.26 3.34
C LYS A 203 9.58 -7.46 3.98
N ILE A 204 8.51 -7.44 3.19
CA ILE A 204 7.15 -7.70 3.68
C ILE A 204 7.07 -9.10 4.30
N LYS A 205 7.62 -10.11 3.61
CA LYS A 205 7.65 -11.49 4.10
C LYS A 205 8.43 -11.64 5.39
N GLN A 206 9.59 -10.99 5.51
CA GLN A 206 10.39 -10.97 6.74
C GLN A 206 9.62 -10.34 7.92
N ASN A 207 9.00 -9.18 7.70
CA ASN A 207 8.19 -8.52 8.72
C ASN A 207 7.01 -9.39 9.17
N TYR A 208 6.35 -10.05 8.23
CA TYR A 208 5.28 -11.00 8.56
C TYR A 208 5.77 -12.14 9.45
N LEU A 209 6.94 -12.73 9.16
CA LEU A 209 7.53 -13.79 9.98
C LEU A 209 7.89 -13.32 11.39
N ILE A 210 8.37 -12.07 11.54
CA ILE A 210 8.66 -11.49 12.86
C ILE A 210 7.37 -11.36 13.68
N ILE A 211 6.32 -10.76 13.11
CA ILE A 211 5.02 -10.61 13.77
C ILE A 211 4.43 -11.98 14.17
N GLN A 212 4.54 -12.96 13.28
CA GLN A 212 4.07 -14.32 13.56
C GLN A 212 4.83 -14.95 14.74
N LYS A 213 6.17 -14.78 14.79
CA LYS A 213 7.01 -15.26 15.89
C LYS A 213 6.63 -14.62 17.23
N GLU A 214 6.39 -13.31 17.24
CA GLU A 214 5.94 -12.58 18.43
C GLU A 214 4.58 -13.08 18.91
N HIS A 215 3.64 -13.27 18.00
CA HIS A 215 2.32 -13.83 18.34
C HIS A 215 2.42 -15.23 18.93
N TYR A 216 3.23 -16.11 18.37
CA TYR A 216 3.49 -17.43 18.95
C TYR A 216 4.12 -17.36 20.34
N SER A 217 5.08 -16.44 20.55
CA SER A 217 5.68 -16.24 21.88
C SER A 217 4.65 -15.81 22.92
N GLN A 218 3.73 -14.92 22.57
CA GLN A 218 2.63 -14.51 23.44
C GLN A 218 1.68 -15.66 23.75
N LEU A 219 1.29 -16.44 22.73
CA LEU A 219 0.45 -17.63 22.94
C LEU A 219 1.12 -18.64 23.90
N TYR A 220 2.43 -18.86 23.76
CA TYR A 220 3.19 -19.75 24.65
C TYR A 220 3.22 -19.24 26.08
N SER A 221 3.39 -17.93 26.31
CA SER A 221 3.34 -17.34 27.65
C SER A 221 1.96 -17.50 28.28
N HIS A 222 0.89 -17.20 27.56
CA HIS A 222 -0.49 -17.41 28.06
C HIS A 222 -0.80 -18.88 28.36
N MET A 223 -0.34 -19.80 27.50
CA MET A 223 -0.51 -21.24 27.78
C MET A 223 0.21 -21.68 29.06
N ARG A 224 1.38 -21.08 29.33
CA ARG A 224 2.14 -21.35 30.57
C ARG A 224 1.38 -20.84 31.80
N GLU A 225 0.82 -19.64 31.74
CA GLU A 225 0.01 -19.04 32.77
C GLU A 225 -1.25 -19.89 33.05
N ILE A 226 -1.97 -20.28 31.99
CA ILE A 226 -3.13 -21.15 32.12
C ILE A 226 -2.80 -22.49 32.78
N ARG A 227 -1.65 -23.10 32.41
CA ARG A 227 -1.21 -24.35 33.06
C ARG A 227 -0.92 -24.15 34.55
N LYS A 228 -0.29 -23.02 34.93
CA LYS A 228 -0.04 -22.69 36.33
C LYS A 228 -1.32 -22.51 37.08
N ILE A 229 -2.27 -21.71 36.57
CA ILE A 229 -3.60 -21.52 37.18
C ILE A 229 -4.32 -22.86 37.35
N LYS A 230 -4.33 -23.73 36.33
CA LYS A 230 -4.94 -25.04 36.40
C LYS A 230 -4.31 -25.93 37.48
N HIS A 231 -2.97 -25.88 37.58
CA HIS A 231 -2.25 -26.64 38.60
C HIS A 231 -2.62 -26.17 40.02
N ASP A 232 -2.60 -24.87 40.26
CA ASP A 232 -2.90 -24.26 41.55
C ASP A 232 -4.37 -24.50 41.94
N MET A 233 -5.29 -24.40 40.98
CA MET A 233 -6.71 -24.68 41.17
C MET A 233 -6.96 -26.17 41.55
N ASN A 234 -6.27 -27.09 40.87
CA ASN A 234 -6.36 -28.51 41.23
C ASN A 234 -5.83 -28.79 42.63
N ALA A 235 -4.76 -28.11 43.07
CA ALA A 235 -4.27 -28.21 44.44
C ALA A 235 -5.31 -27.73 45.46
N HIS A 236 -5.95 -26.60 45.22
CA HIS A 236 -7.02 -26.06 46.09
C HIS A 236 -8.23 -27.02 46.16
N ILE A 237 -8.66 -27.55 45.00
CA ILE A 237 -9.77 -28.51 44.93
C ILE A 237 -9.44 -29.79 45.70
N ASN A 238 -8.22 -30.33 45.58
CA ASN A 238 -7.80 -31.53 46.33
C ASN A 238 -7.77 -31.31 47.85
N ILE A 239 -7.32 -30.14 48.30
CA ILE A 239 -7.33 -29.79 49.72
C ILE A 239 -8.78 -29.74 50.23
N LEU A 240 -9.67 -29.07 49.52
CA LEU A 240 -11.10 -29.00 49.86
C LEU A 240 -11.75 -30.35 49.86
N TYR A 241 -11.47 -31.21 48.89
CA TYR A 241 -11.99 -32.57 48.83
C TYR A 241 -11.56 -33.37 50.06
N ASN A 242 -10.26 -33.31 50.43
CA ASN A 242 -9.77 -34.02 51.61
C ASN A 242 -10.40 -33.53 52.91
N LEU A 243 -10.58 -32.20 53.09
CA LEU A 243 -11.25 -31.62 54.26
C LEU A 243 -12.72 -32.07 54.36
N LEU A 244 -13.43 -32.17 53.25
CA LEU A 244 -14.80 -32.65 53.19
C LEU A 244 -14.92 -34.17 53.43
N ASP A 245 -13.99 -34.96 52.88
CA ASP A 245 -13.95 -36.43 53.02
C ASP A 245 -13.64 -36.85 54.46
N THR A 246 -12.88 -36.00 55.18
CA THR A 246 -12.53 -36.18 56.58
C THR A 246 -13.55 -35.55 57.58
N GLU A 247 -14.72 -35.08 57.06
CA GLU A 247 -15.78 -34.40 57.80
C GLU A 247 -15.34 -33.12 58.54
N GLN A 248 -14.24 -32.49 58.13
CA GLN A 248 -13.71 -31.24 58.71
C GLN A 248 -14.41 -30.03 58.07
N TYR A 249 -15.71 -29.90 58.23
CA TYR A 249 -16.52 -28.88 57.54
C TYR A 249 -16.12 -27.43 57.89
N ASP A 250 -15.83 -27.14 59.15
CA ASP A 250 -15.48 -25.80 59.62
C ASP A 250 -14.13 -25.35 59.02
N GLU A 251 -13.16 -26.26 58.87
CA GLU A 251 -11.88 -25.98 58.23
C GLU A 251 -12.02 -25.80 56.75
N ALA A 252 -12.88 -26.57 56.08
CA ALA A 252 -13.18 -26.39 54.67
C ALA A 252 -13.81 -25.02 54.38
N VAL A 253 -14.75 -24.57 55.21
CA VAL A 253 -15.37 -23.23 55.09
C VAL A 253 -14.34 -22.14 55.31
N LYS A 254 -13.48 -22.27 56.32
CA LYS A 254 -12.40 -21.32 56.58
C LYS A 254 -11.42 -21.25 55.38
N TYR A 255 -11.03 -22.39 54.83
CA TYR A 255 -10.15 -22.45 53.67
C TYR A 255 -10.75 -21.79 52.43
N ILE A 256 -12.03 -21.98 52.15
CA ILE A 256 -12.77 -21.30 51.09
C ILE A 256 -12.73 -19.77 51.31
N TYR A 257 -12.94 -19.36 52.58
CA TYR A 257 -12.92 -17.94 52.94
C TYR A 257 -11.53 -17.32 52.72
N ASP A 258 -10.45 -18.03 53.08
CA ASP A 258 -9.06 -17.59 52.87
C ASP A 258 -8.73 -17.47 51.38
N ILE A 259 -9.14 -18.42 50.54
CA ILE A 259 -9.05 -18.36 49.09
C ILE A 259 -9.82 -17.12 48.58
N LYS A 260 -11.04 -16.91 49.03
CA LYS A 260 -11.89 -15.80 48.65
C LYS A 260 -11.24 -14.44 48.98
N MET A 261 -10.62 -14.31 50.17
CA MET A 261 -9.94 -13.09 50.59
C MET A 261 -8.63 -12.85 49.79
N HIS A 262 -7.90 -13.93 49.48
CA HIS A 262 -6.63 -13.83 48.72
C HIS A 262 -6.87 -13.39 47.28
N TYR A 263 -7.98 -13.77 46.67
CA TYR A 263 -8.36 -13.39 45.31
C TYR A 263 -9.27 -12.15 45.23
N ASP A 264 -9.43 -11.40 46.33
CA ASP A 264 -10.27 -10.17 46.43
C ASP A 264 -11.71 -10.33 45.92
N ILE A 265 -12.29 -11.53 46.11
CA ILE A 265 -13.64 -11.84 45.71
C ILE A 265 -14.58 -11.48 46.88
N GLY A 266 -14.92 -10.20 47.03
CA GLY A 266 -15.78 -9.87 48.12
C GLY A 266 -16.49 -8.53 48.13
N LYS A 267 -17.75 -8.52 47.79
CA LYS A 267 -18.82 -7.67 48.40
C LYS A 267 -20.17 -8.30 48.08
N LYS A 268 -21.18 -8.03 48.97
CA LYS A 268 -22.54 -8.58 48.89
C LYS A 268 -23.08 -8.69 47.49
N LEU A 269 -23.45 -9.90 47.04
CA LEU A 269 -24.10 -10.11 45.76
C LEU A 269 -25.44 -9.36 45.71
N GLU A 270 -25.64 -8.50 44.74
CA GLU A 270 -26.96 -8.00 44.36
C GLU A 270 -27.67 -9.10 43.56
N SER A 271 -28.90 -9.44 43.92
CA SER A 271 -29.69 -10.41 43.14
C SER A 271 -30.35 -9.70 41.97
N TYR A 272 -30.03 -10.13 40.77
CA TYR A 272 -30.60 -9.60 39.52
C TYR A 272 -31.63 -10.56 38.90
N TYR A 273 -31.41 -11.87 39.03
CA TYR A 273 -32.23 -12.91 38.36
C TYR A 273 -32.66 -14.06 39.27
N ASP A 274 -32.50 -13.95 40.58
CA ASP A 274 -32.74 -15.03 41.54
C ASP A 274 -31.98 -16.33 41.22
N ASN A 275 -30.86 -16.22 40.53
CA ASN A 275 -29.95 -17.32 40.20
C ASN A 275 -28.54 -16.98 40.67
N GLY A 276 -28.03 -17.71 41.65
CA GLY A 276 -26.74 -17.39 42.29
C GLY A 276 -25.54 -17.35 41.35
N ILE A 277 -25.55 -18.14 40.27
CA ILE A 277 -24.44 -18.15 39.29
C ILE A 277 -24.51 -16.95 38.34
N ILE A 278 -25.70 -16.67 37.80
CA ILE A 278 -25.93 -15.52 36.93
C ILE A 278 -25.61 -14.20 37.68
N ASP A 279 -26.13 -14.11 38.91
CA ASP A 279 -25.95 -12.96 39.79
C ASP A 279 -24.46 -12.75 40.14
N ALA A 280 -23.75 -13.84 40.43
CA ALA A 280 -22.31 -13.79 40.69
C ALA A 280 -21.49 -13.31 39.48
N ILE A 281 -21.83 -13.74 38.27
CA ILE A 281 -21.15 -13.35 37.03
C ILE A 281 -21.37 -11.86 36.79
N ILE A 282 -22.62 -11.41 36.85
CA ILE A 282 -22.96 -9.98 36.60
C ILE A 282 -22.28 -9.10 37.65
N TYR A 283 -22.34 -9.52 38.92
CA TYR A 283 -21.67 -8.82 40.03
C TYR A 283 -20.16 -8.70 39.78
N TYR A 284 -19.49 -9.79 39.36
CA TYR A 284 -18.06 -9.79 39.04
C TYR A 284 -17.72 -8.76 37.96
N PHE A 285 -18.47 -8.75 36.86
CA PHE A 285 -18.23 -7.79 35.79
C PHE A 285 -18.55 -6.33 36.17
N ASN A 286 -19.60 -6.13 36.96
CA ASN A 286 -19.97 -4.81 37.47
C ASN A 286 -18.87 -4.24 38.38
N GLN A 287 -18.33 -5.02 39.32
CA GLN A 287 -17.23 -4.62 40.18
C GLN A 287 -15.94 -4.30 39.41
N LYS A 288 -15.63 -5.10 38.42
CA LYS A 288 -14.40 -4.92 37.61
C LYS A 288 -14.48 -3.74 36.65
N ASN A 289 -15.68 -3.26 36.33
CA ASN A 289 -15.90 -2.20 35.34
C ASN A 289 -16.82 -1.08 35.90
N PRO A 290 -16.38 -0.31 36.88
CA PRO A 290 -17.24 0.66 37.59
C PRO A 290 -17.72 1.82 36.69
N LEU A 291 -17.12 2.02 35.53
CA LEU A 291 -17.49 3.04 34.53
C LEU A 291 -18.60 2.57 33.57
N ILE A 292 -18.98 1.29 33.64
CA ILE A 292 -20.00 0.71 32.77
C ILE A 292 -21.22 0.40 33.64
N LYS A 293 -22.37 0.95 33.24
CA LYS A 293 -23.63 0.67 33.90
C LYS A 293 -24.25 -0.61 33.33
N PHE A 294 -24.47 -1.60 34.19
CA PHE A 294 -25.19 -2.83 33.84
C PHE A 294 -26.68 -2.66 34.13
N ILE A 295 -27.53 -2.94 33.14
CA ILE A 295 -28.98 -2.88 33.24
C ILE A 295 -29.52 -4.29 32.99
N CYS A 296 -30.04 -4.93 34.04
CA CYS A 296 -30.54 -6.29 33.99
C CYS A 296 -32.05 -6.28 33.89
N MET A 297 -32.63 -7.02 32.95
CA MET A 297 -34.07 -7.13 32.73
C MET A 297 -34.46 -8.58 32.43
N GLY A 298 -35.70 -8.90 32.70
CA GLY A 298 -36.25 -10.22 32.47
C GLY A 298 -36.21 -11.13 33.68
N ASN A 299 -36.45 -12.41 33.48
CA ASN A 299 -36.51 -13.41 34.56
C ASN A 299 -35.92 -14.75 34.09
N PHE A 300 -35.10 -15.37 34.92
CA PHE A 300 -34.53 -16.69 34.70
C PHE A 300 -35.26 -17.70 35.55
N SER A 301 -36.31 -18.34 35.03
CA SER A 301 -36.89 -19.52 35.68
C SER A 301 -36.07 -20.73 35.23
N GLY A 302 -35.08 -21.13 36.07
CA GLY A 302 -34.19 -22.23 35.78
C GLY A 302 -34.95 -23.54 35.53
N ARG A 303 -34.82 -24.03 34.28
CA ARG A 303 -35.11 -25.43 33.99
C ARG A 303 -33.80 -26.22 34.17
N ASN A 304 -33.85 -27.33 34.86
CA ASN A 304 -32.73 -28.20 35.27
C ASN A 304 -31.94 -28.82 34.09
N GLU A 305 -32.13 -28.38 32.86
CA GLU A 305 -31.53 -28.99 31.67
C GLU A 305 -30.18 -28.30 31.23
N ILE A 306 -29.91 -27.09 31.71
CA ILE A 306 -28.68 -26.39 31.37
C ILE A 306 -27.74 -26.42 32.56
N SER A 307 -26.55 -27.00 32.40
CA SER A 307 -25.57 -27.02 33.48
C SER A 307 -25.08 -25.62 33.85
N ASP A 308 -24.84 -25.40 35.12
CA ASP A 308 -24.30 -24.15 35.67
C ASP A 308 -22.98 -23.74 35.00
N LEU A 309 -22.15 -24.71 34.66
CA LEU A 309 -20.90 -24.51 33.94
C LEU A 309 -21.14 -23.94 32.52
N THR A 310 -22.19 -24.43 31.85
CA THR A 310 -22.56 -23.94 30.50
C THR A 310 -23.06 -22.49 30.56
N ILE A 311 -23.92 -22.18 31.53
CA ILE A 311 -24.42 -20.84 31.79
C ILE A 311 -23.25 -19.89 32.06
N CYS A 312 -22.35 -20.29 32.98
CA CYS A 312 -21.16 -19.53 33.34
C CYS A 312 -20.30 -19.22 32.12
N THR A 313 -20.03 -20.22 31.29
CA THR A 313 -19.16 -20.07 30.10
C THR A 313 -19.78 -19.13 29.06
N ILE A 314 -21.06 -19.31 28.73
CA ILE A 314 -21.74 -18.52 27.71
C ILE A 314 -21.87 -17.06 28.17
N LEU A 315 -22.41 -16.86 29.39
CA LEU A 315 -22.69 -15.52 29.91
C LEU A 315 -21.40 -14.70 30.11
N SER A 316 -20.35 -15.32 30.67
CA SER A 316 -19.05 -14.64 30.86
C SER A 316 -18.43 -14.23 29.56
N ASN A 317 -18.45 -15.07 28.50
CA ASN A 317 -17.93 -14.73 27.21
C ASN A 317 -18.71 -13.59 26.55
N CYS A 318 -20.03 -13.64 26.60
CA CYS A 318 -20.87 -12.60 26.02
C CYS A 318 -20.71 -11.23 26.71
N ILE A 319 -20.69 -11.22 28.06
CA ILE A 319 -20.48 -10.01 28.84
C ILE A 319 -19.06 -9.46 28.61
N SER A 320 -18.03 -10.32 28.59
CA SER A 320 -16.65 -9.91 28.31
C SER A 320 -16.53 -9.20 26.95
N ASN A 321 -17.16 -9.76 25.91
CA ASN A 321 -17.18 -9.13 24.59
C ASN A 321 -17.89 -7.77 24.59
N ALA A 322 -19.00 -7.64 25.30
CA ALA A 322 -19.74 -6.38 25.45
C ALA A 322 -18.93 -5.32 26.20
N VAL A 323 -18.23 -5.70 27.28
CA VAL A 323 -17.34 -4.84 28.04
C VAL A 323 -16.18 -4.35 27.17
N GLU A 324 -15.55 -5.23 26.42
CA GLU A 324 -14.46 -4.87 25.50
C GLU A 324 -14.95 -3.87 24.44
N ALA A 325 -16.12 -4.10 23.85
CA ALA A 325 -16.72 -3.15 22.90
C ALA A 325 -17.00 -1.80 23.54
N CYS A 326 -17.54 -1.75 24.77
CA CYS A 326 -17.75 -0.51 25.52
C CYS A 326 -16.44 0.21 25.85
N ASN A 327 -15.36 -0.51 26.13
CA ASN A 327 -14.07 0.09 26.47
C ASN A 327 -13.38 0.74 25.25
N ARG A 328 -13.67 0.28 24.05
CA ARG A 328 -13.23 0.91 22.79
C ARG A 328 -13.96 2.21 22.46
N LEU A 329 -15.08 2.51 23.13
CA LEU A 329 -15.87 3.72 22.89
C LEU A 329 -15.36 4.90 23.73
N GLN A 330 -15.18 6.05 23.10
CA GLN A 330 -14.85 7.32 23.79
C GLN A 330 -16.08 8.05 24.38
N LYS A 331 -17.25 7.41 24.40
CA LYS A 331 -18.50 8.02 24.91
C LYS A 331 -18.50 8.13 26.45
N LYS A 332 -19.07 9.21 26.98
CA LYS A 332 -19.21 9.45 28.43
C LYS A 332 -20.19 8.51 29.12
N LYS A 333 -21.19 7.93 28.41
CA LYS A 333 -22.13 6.95 28.96
C LYS A 333 -21.88 5.59 28.32
N LYS A 334 -21.48 4.63 29.15
CA LYS A 334 -21.26 3.24 28.77
C LYS A 334 -22.31 2.40 29.49
N GLU A 335 -23.22 1.80 28.75
CA GLU A 335 -24.31 0.98 29.32
C GLU A 335 -24.34 -0.36 28.61
N ILE A 336 -24.48 -1.45 29.38
CA ILE A 336 -24.68 -2.80 28.85
C ILE A 336 -26.02 -3.26 29.36
N MET A 337 -26.93 -3.61 28.45
CA MET A 337 -28.24 -4.15 28.79
C MET A 337 -28.22 -5.67 28.65
N ILE A 338 -28.59 -6.37 29.70
CA ILE A 338 -28.69 -7.83 29.76
C ILE A 338 -30.16 -8.19 29.95
N ASN A 339 -30.73 -8.88 28.97
CA ASN A 339 -32.09 -9.36 29.07
C ASN A 339 -32.10 -10.89 28.97
N ILE A 340 -32.59 -11.57 30.03
CA ILE A 340 -32.72 -13.00 30.04
C ILE A 340 -34.21 -13.36 30.12
N SER A 341 -34.66 -14.15 29.17
CA SER A 341 -36.07 -14.56 29.10
C SER A 341 -36.20 -16.05 28.75
N ASN A 342 -37.26 -16.67 29.24
CA ASN A 342 -37.61 -18.02 28.86
C ASN A 342 -38.70 -18.01 27.79
N VAL A 343 -38.41 -18.56 26.64
CA VAL A 343 -39.32 -18.65 25.50
C VAL A 343 -39.54 -20.11 25.15
N ARG A 344 -40.68 -20.66 25.51
CA ARG A 344 -41.01 -22.09 25.36
C ARG A 344 -39.96 -22.99 26.04
N ASN A 345 -39.15 -23.70 25.25
CA ASN A 345 -38.10 -24.61 25.73
C ASN A 345 -36.70 -23.98 25.66
N TYR A 346 -36.59 -22.72 25.37
CA TYR A 346 -35.31 -22.04 25.18
C TYR A 346 -35.11 -20.94 26.22
N VAL A 347 -33.88 -20.79 26.68
CA VAL A 347 -33.42 -19.59 27.40
C VAL A 347 -32.78 -18.66 26.37
N VAL A 348 -33.34 -17.46 26.25
CA VAL A 348 -32.84 -16.43 25.36
C VAL A 348 -32.07 -15.41 26.21
N ILE A 349 -30.78 -15.28 25.92
CA ILE A 349 -29.91 -14.29 26.54
C ILE A 349 -29.59 -13.22 25.47
N MET A 350 -30.05 -12.01 25.66
CA MET A 350 -29.80 -10.87 24.80
C MET A 350 -28.90 -9.87 25.53
N ILE A 351 -27.78 -9.55 24.94
CA ILE A 351 -26.83 -8.56 25.49
C ILE A 351 -26.63 -7.44 24.45
N GLU A 352 -26.99 -6.24 24.84
CA GLU A 352 -26.90 -5.07 24.02
C GLU A 352 -25.83 -4.11 24.58
N ASN A 353 -25.00 -3.59 23.70
CA ASN A 353 -24.01 -2.58 24.02
C ASN A 353 -24.04 -1.44 22.98
N PRO A 354 -23.67 -0.20 23.34
CA PRO A 354 -23.69 0.91 22.40
C PRO A 354 -22.74 0.67 21.21
N LYS A 355 -23.25 0.96 20.00
CA LYS A 355 -22.44 0.93 18.76
C LYS A 355 -21.65 2.22 18.58
N MET A 356 -20.50 2.14 17.95
CA MET A 356 -19.88 3.30 17.30
C MET A 356 -20.90 3.88 16.31
N GLY A 357 -21.30 5.13 16.48
CA GLY A 357 -22.20 5.78 15.55
C GLY A 357 -21.59 5.81 14.15
N SER A 358 -22.40 5.42 13.18
CA SER A 358 -22.18 5.67 11.76
C SER A 358 -22.11 7.15 11.48
#